data_be7cd3c686f5d40224939d26a7585980
#
_entry.id   be7cd3c686f5d40224939d26a7585980
#
_cell.length_a   1.000
_cell.length_b   1.000
_cell.length_c   1.000
_cell.angle_alpha   90.00
_cell.angle_beta   90.00
_cell.angle_gamma   90.00
#
_symmetry.space_group_name_H-M   'P 1'
#
loop_
_entity.id
_entity.type
_entity.pdbx_description
1 polymer ?
#
loop_
_entity_poly.entity_id
_entity_poly.type
_entity_poly.pdbx_seq_one_letter_code
_entity_poly.pdbx_strand_id
1 'polypeptide(L)'
;MSTIRVVQPHQKDSKSAKQSFGSFEEMMGKYGVKLKWSGNKAAIKGLGVSGDVAISDQAVTVTLKLGMMAKAAGVDATRLEASIRKRLNAAFATES
;
A
#
# COMPACT_ATOMS: atom_id res chain seq x y z
N MET A 1 -9.28 -14.27 8.56
CA MET A 1 -8.39 -13.11 8.34
C MET A 1 -7.67 -13.26 7.02
N SER A 2 -7.59 -12.21 6.25
CA SER A 2 -6.94 -12.23 4.95
C SER A 2 -5.70 -11.34 4.98
N THR A 3 -4.62 -11.81 4.36
CA THR A 3 -3.39 -11.04 4.25
C THR A 3 -3.11 -10.79 2.78
N ILE A 4 -2.85 -9.53 2.46
CA ILE A 4 -2.49 -9.10 1.12
C ILE A 4 -1.03 -8.66 1.15
N ARG A 5 -0.23 -9.16 0.21
CA ARG A 5 1.15 -8.73 0.06
C ARG A 5 1.41 -8.40 -1.40
N VAL A 6 1.83 -7.17 -1.63
CA VAL A 6 2.14 -6.70 -2.99
C VAL A 6 3.57 -6.17 -2.99
N VAL A 7 4.37 -6.64 -3.92
CA VAL A 7 5.73 -6.17 -4.13
C VAL A 7 5.79 -5.51 -5.49
N GLN A 8 6.16 -4.24 -5.52
CA GLN A 8 6.29 -3.48 -6.77
C GLN A 8 7.75 -3.11 -6.97
N PRO A 9 8.45 -3.77 -7.90
CA PRO A 9 9.82 -3.40 -8.24
C PRO A 9 9.88 -2.02 -8.88
N HIS A 10 10.97 -1.30 -8.64
CA HIS A 10 11.19 0.01 -9.26
C HIS A 10 12.69 0.28 -9.37
N GLN A 11 13.04 1.35 -10.08
CA GLN A 11 14.43 1.75 -10.28
C GLN A 11 14.73 3.13 -9.70
N LYS A 12 13.80 3.68 -8.91
CA LYS A 12 14.00 4.95 -8.24
C LYS A 12 14.75 4.75 -6.93
N ASP A 13 15.41 5.82 -6.45
CA ASP A 13 15.93 5.76 -5.09
C ASP A 13 14.75 5.77 -4.10
N SER A 14 15.02 5.46 -2.83
CA SER A 14 13.95 5.33 -1.83
C SER A 14 13.21 6.65 -1.60
N LYS A 15 13.89 7.78 -1.73
CA LYS A 15 13.27 9.09 -1.57
C LYS A 15 12.25 9.38 -2.67
N SER A 16 12.65 9.14 -3.92
CA SER A 16 11.76 9.32 -5.07
C SER A 16 10.60 8.33 -5.06
N ALA A 17 10.87 7.09 -4.66
CA ALA A 17 9.84 6.07 -4.53
C ALA A 17 8.80 6.48 -3.49
N LYS A 18 9.24 7.05 -2.37
CA LYS A 18 8.34 7.52 -1.33
C LYS A 18 7.44 8.65 -1.84
N GLN A 19 7.97 9.56 -2.66
CA GLN A 19 7.18 10.62 -3.27
C GLN A 19 6.16 10.06 -4.24
N SER A 20 6.53 9.08 -5.04
CA SER A 20 5.61 8.43 -5.98
C SER A 20 4.50 7.68 -5.27
N PHE A 21 4.74 7.26 -4.04
CA PHE A 21 3.76 6.56 -3.23
C PHE A 21 2.62 7.45 -2.76
N GLY A 22 2.74 8.78 -2.90
CA GLY A 22 1.71 9.71 -2.43
C GLY A 22 0.33 9.47 -3.01
N SER A 23 0.23 9.09 -4.30
CA SER A 23 -1.06 8.80 -4.92
C SER A 23 -1.72 7.56 -4.32
N PHE A 24 -0.91 6.57 -3.94
CA PHE A 24 -1.40 5.39 -3.23
C PHE A 24 -1.92 5.76 -1.83
N GLU A 25 -1.21 6.63 -1.15
CA GLU A 25 -1.62 7.10 0.18
C GLU A 25 -2.96 7.82 0.11
N GLU A 26 -3.18 8.64 -0.91
CA GLU A 26 -4.47 9.30 -1.13
C GLU A 26 -5.59 8.28 -1.33
N MET A 27 -5.32 7.24 -2.12
CA MET A 27 -6.30 6.18 -2.34
C MET A 27 -6.65 5.49 -1.04
N MET A 28 -5.65 5.18 -0.22
CA MET A 28 -5.88 4.51 1.07
C MET A 28 -6.69 5.39 2.01
N GLY A 29 -6.51 6.71 1.94
CA GLY A 29 -7.30 7.65 2.73
C GLY A 29 -8.79 7.56 2.45
N LYS A 30 -9.18 7.22 1.22
CA LYS A 30 -10.60 7.05 0.85
C LYS A 30 -11.24 5.85 1.53
N TYR A 31 -10.43 4.88 1.96
CA TYR A 31 -10.90 3.71 2.70
C TYR A 31 -10.82 3.91 4.21
N GLY A 32 -10.52 5.12 4.67
CA GLY A 32 -10.37 5.39 6.08
C GLY A 32 -9.09 4.85 6.68
N VAL A 33 -8.08 4.61 5.86
CA VAL A 33 -6.80 4.05 6.27
C VAL A 33 -5.76 5.15 6.35
N LYS A 34 -4.98 5.15 7.42
CA LYS A 34 -3.92 6.14 7.64
C LYS A 34 -2.57 5.46 7.62
N LEU A 35 -1.58 6.18 7.10
CA LEU A 35 -0.19 5.75 7.09
C LEU A 35 0.63 6.63 8.02
N LYS A 36 1.45 5.99 8.84
CA LYS A 36 2.36 6.70 9.73
C LYS A 36 3.79 6.36 9.31
N TRP A 37 4.48 7.34 8.78
CA TRP A 37 5.82 7.16 8.23
C TRP A 37 6.90 7.20 9.32
N SER A 38 7.91 6.36 9.13
CA SER A 38 9.12 6.37 9.94
C SER A 38 10.27 5.97 9.00
N GLY A 39 11.00 6.95 8.51
CA GLY A 39 12.02 6.71 7.49
C GLY A 39 11.40 6.20 6.20
N ASN A 40 11.85 5.05 5.73
CA ASN A 40 11.34 4.41 4.50
C ASN A 40 10.29 3.35 4.78
N LYS A 41 9.71 3.37 5.97
CA LYS A 41 8.65 2.44 6.35
C LYS A 41 7.43 3.22 6.82
N ALA A 42 6.27 2.63 6.67
CA ALA A 42 5.04 3.22 7.17
C ALA A 42 4.20 2.14 7.82
N ALA A 43 3.56 2.50 8.93
CA ALA A 43 2.57 1.64 9.55
C ALA A 43 1.21 1.99 8.95
N ILE A 44 0.42 0.98 8.63
CA ILE A 44 -0.92 1.15 8.07
C ILE A 44 -1.93 0.84 9.16
N LYS A 45 -2.84 1.77 9.42
CA LYS A 45 -3.89 1.59 10.41
C LYS A 45 -5.22 2.09 9.86
N GLY A 46 -6.24 1.28 10.01
CA GLY A 46 -7.60 1.63 9.63
C GLY A 46 -8.58 0.74 10.37
N LEU A 47 -9.87 0.96 10.16
CA LEU A 47 -10.90 0.18 10.82
C LEU A 47 -10.91 -1.24 10.25
N GLY A 48 -10.44 -2.20 11.05
CA GLY A 48 -10.35 -3.59 10.62
C GLY A 48 -9.19 -3.86 9.65
N VAL A 49 -8.32 -2.88 9.42
CA VAL A 49 -7.19 -3.02 8.50
C VAL A 49 -5.92 -2.60 9.22
N SER A 50 -4.88 -3.40 9.09
CA SER A 50 -3.57 -3.07 9.62
C SER A 50 -2.50 -3.60 8.66
N GLY A 51 -1.28 -3.08 8.79
CA GLY A 51 -0.21 -3.56 7.94
C GLY A 51 0.98 -2.61 7.95
N ASP A 52 1.79 -2.73 6.91
CA ASP A 52 2.97 -1.90 6.79
C ASP A 52 3.39 -1.76 5.33
N VAL A 53 4.18 -0.74 5.09
CA VAL A 53 4.82 -0.47 3.81
C VAL A 53 6.31 -0.36 4.05
N ALA A 54 7.10 -1.02 3.21
CA ALA A 54 8.55 -0.88 3.24
C ALA A 54 9.02 -0.44 1.85
N ILE A 55 9.80 0.62 1.80
CA ILE A 55 10.33 1.16 0.55
C ILE A 55 11.84 0.99 0.55
N SER A 56 12.35 0.34 -0.48
CA SER A 56 13.79 0.21 -0.72
C SER A 56 14.13 0.83 -2.07
N ASP A 57 15.42 0.85 -2.42
CA ASP A 57 15.85 1.35 -3.72
C ASP A 57 15.46 0.42 -4.87
N GLN A 58 14.93 -0.75 -4.56
CA GLN A 58 14.63 -1.76 -5.56
C GLN A 58 13.15 -2.11 -5.63
N ALA A 59 12.40 -1.90 -4.55
CA ALA A 59 11.00 -2.30 -4.52
C ALA A 59 10.23 -1.62 -3.40
N VAL A 60 8.92 -1.54 -3.59
CA VAL A 60 7.96 -1.16 -2.55
C VAL A 60 7.19 -2.41 -2.18
N THR A 61 7.16 -2.74 -0.90
CA THR A 61 6.40 -3.88 -0.40
C THR A 61 5.27 -3.38 0.49
N VAL A 62 4.05 -3.76 0.15
CA VAL A 62 2.86 -3.41 0.92
C VAL A 62 2.28 -4.69 1.49
N THR A 63 2.12 -4.73 2.80
CA THR A 63 1.49 -5.86 3.49
C THR A 63 0.27 -5.34 4.23
N LEU A 64 -0.89 -5.95 3.98
CA LEU A 64 -2.14 -5.57 4.63
C LEU A 64 -2.78 -6.79 5.25
N LYS A 65 -3.31 -6.62 6.45
CA LYS A 65 -4.09 -7.63 7.15
C LYS A 65 -5.51 -7.12 7.30
N LEU A 66 -6.46 -7.90 6.78
CA LEU A 66 -7.87 -7.58 6.86
C LEU A 66 -8.53 -8.43 7.93
N GLY A 67 -9.11 -7.76 8.93
CA GLY A 67 -9.83 -8.41 9.99
C GLY A 67 -11.32 -8.54 9.66
N MET A 68 -12.08 -9.05 10.64
CA MET A 68 -13.51 -9.28 10.47
C MET A 68 -14.28 -7.98 10.20
N MET A 69 -13.86 -6.87 10.80
CA MET A 69 -14.55 -5.60 10.59
C MET A 69 -14.42 -5.11 9.15
N ALA A 70 -13.29 -5.34 8.52
CA ALA A 70 -13.11 -4.97 7.11
C ALA A 70 -14.05 -5.80 6.22
N LYS A 71 -14.16 -7.09 6.49
CA LYS A 71 -15.09 -7.96 5.76
C LYS A 71 -16.55 -7.53 5.97
N ALA A 72 -16.91 -7.19 7.20
CA ALA A 72 -18.25 -6.72 7.52
C ALA A 72 -18.58 -5.41 6.80
N ALA A 73 -17.56 -4.57 6.55
CA ALA A 73 -17.73 -3.32 5.82
C ALA A 73 -17.73 -3.52 4.29
N GLY A 74 -17.64 -4.77 3.82
CA GLY A 74 -17.69 -5.06 2.40
C GLY A 74 -16.35 -4.97 1.69
N VAL A 75 -15.25 -4.95 2.42
CA VAL A 75 -13.91 -4.92 1.82
C VAL A 75 -13.57 -6.31 1.28
N ASP A 76 -13.35 -6.40 -0.01
CA ASP A 76 -12.98 -7.64 -0.68
C ASP A 76 -11.46 -7.67 -0.86
N ALA A 77 -10.81 -8.69 -0.28
CA ALA A 77 -9.36 -8.80 -0.32
C ALA A 77 -8.82 -8.90 -1.76
N THR A 78 -9.50 -9.64 -2.63
CA THR A 78 -9.08 -9.81 -4.02
C THR A 78 -9.14 -8.49 -4.78
N ARG A 79 -10.23 -7.74 -4.60
CA ARG A 79 -10.41 -6.45 -5.26
C ARG A 79 -9.42 -5.43 -4.72
N LEU A 80 -9.20 -5.43 -3.41
CA LEU A 80 -8.27 -4.51 -2.78
C LEU A 80 -6.84 -4.79 -3.26
N GLU A 81 -6.46 -6.06 -3.32
CA GLU A 81 -5.14 -6.42 -3.84
C GLU A 81 -4.97 -5.96 -5.29
N ALA A 82 -5.97 -6.18 -6.14
CA ALA A 82 -5.92 -5.74 -7.52
C ALA A 82 -5.80 -4.22 -7.63
N SER A 83 -6.53 -3.48 -6.78
CA SER A 83 -6.46 -2.02 -6.75
C SER A 83 -5.08 -1.53 -6.32
N ILE A 84 -4.50 -2.18 -5.31
CA ILE A 84 -3.17 -1.83 -4.83
C ILE A 84 -2.13 -2.07 -5.93
N ARG A 85 -2.17 -3.22 -6.59
CA ARG A 85 -1.26 -3.54 -7.68
C ARG A 85 -1.38 -2.53 -8.82
N LYS A 86 -2.60 -2.20 -9.18
CA LYS A 86 -2.86 -1.25 -10.26
C LYS A 86 -2.31 0.13 -9.93
N ARG A 87 -2.54 0.61 -8.71
CA ARG A 87 -2.06 1.91 -8.26
C ARG A 87 -0.54 1.98 -8.17
N LEU A 88 0.08 0.96 -7.60
CA LEU A 88 1.53 0.91 -7.49
C LEU A 88 2.16 0.81 -8.87
N ASN A 89 1.61 -0.01 -9.74
CA ASN A 89 2.11 -0.15 -11.09
C ASN A 89 2.03 1.19 -11.83
N ALA A 90 0.91 1.90 -11.70
CA ALA A 90 0.75 3.21 -12.33
C ALA A 90 1.73 4.24 -11.76
N ALA A 91 1.96 4.20 -10.45
CA ALA A 91 2.85 5.15 -9.79
C ALA A 91 4.32 4.95 -10.21
N PHE A 92 4.72 3.72 -10.53
CA PHE A 92 6.11 3.40 -10.86
C PHE A 92 6.34 3.03 -12.32
N ALA A 93 5.29 2.96 -13.13
CA ALA A 93 5.38 2.51 -14.52
C ALA A 93 6.01 3.54 -15.47
N THR A 94 6.14 4.79 -15.04
CA THR A 94 6.73 5.85 -15.86
C THR A 94 8.24 5.88 -15.79
N GLU A 95 8.83 4.91 -15.13
CA GLU A 95 10.28 4.79 -15.05
C GLU A 95 10.83 4.12 -16.29
N SER A 96 11.34 4.83 -17.15
CA SER A 96 11.96 4.20 -18.30
C SER A 96 13.09 5.05 -18.82
#